data_899903dc43438e8f476ffb47fccb9784
#
_entry.id   899903dc43438e8f476ffb47fccb9784
#
_cell.length_a   1.000
_cell.length_b   1.000
_cell.length_c   1.000
_cell.angle_alpha   90.00
_cell.angle_beta   90.00
_cell.angle_gamma   90.00
#
_symmetry.space_group_name_H-M   'P 1'
#
loop_
_entity.id
_entity.type
_entity.pdbx_description
1 polymer ?
#
loop_
_entity_poly.entity_id
_entity_poly.type
_entity_poly.pdbx_seq_one_letter_code
_entity_poly.pdbx_strand_id
1 'polypeptide(L)'
;GDVLLDIQFTGDRRTTGLIRDFACWKEIKEASFFDTENREKFRPEYHHTPAYGWMNDPNGMFYKDGTWHLYYQYNPYGSQWENMTWAHSTSPALIHWQHQGEAIRPDALGTVFSGSCVVDKENTAGFGKDAVVAFYTSAGAAQTQSIAYCTDNGRTFRKYVDNPVITSDVPDFRDPNVLWD
;
A
#
# COMPACT_ATOMS: atom_id res chain seq x y z
N GLY A 1 -12.51 2.34 -29.66
CA GLY A 1 -11.22 2.99 -29.52
C GLY A 1 -10.29 2.09 -28.78
N ASP A 2 -9.16 1.72 -29.39
CA ASP A 2 -8.18 0.82 -28.82
C ASP A 2 -7.54 1.50 -27.60
N VAL A 3 -7.64 0.86 -26.46
CA VAL A 3 -6.92 1.29 -25.26
C VAL A 3 -5.55 0.64 -25.31
N LEU A 4 -4.51 1.45 -25.57
CA LEU A 4 -3.12 1.03 -25.38
C LEU A 4 -2.90 0.82 -23.88
N LEU A 5 -2.84 -0.44 -23.46
CA LEU A 5 -2.37 -0.81 -22.14
C LEU A 5 -0.84 -0.90 -22.19
N ASP A 6 -0.17 0.05 -21.59
CA ASP A 6 1.27 -0.05 -21.32
C ASP A 6 1.47 -0.96 -20.11
N ILE A 7 1.73 -2.25 -20.39
CA ILE A 7 1.99 -3.23 -19.35
C ILE A 7 3.50 -3.38 -19.22
N GLN A 8 4.08 -2.75 -18.21
CA GLN A 8 5.49 -2.96 -17.90
C GLN A 8 5.67 -4.27 -17.12
N PHE A 9 6.31 -5.24 -17.76
CA PHE A 9 6.66 -6.50 -17.13
C PHE A 9 8.07 -6.44 -16.54
N THR A 10 8.17 -6.59 -15.25
CA THR A 10 9.45 -6.87 -14.60
C THR A 10 9.70 -8.38 -14.62
N GLY A 11 10.38 -8.83 -15.66
CA GLY A 11 11.27 -9.98 -15.79
C GLY A 11 10.94 -11.37 -15.24
N ASP A 12 9.73 -11.72 -14.80
CA ASP A 12 9.41 -13.08 -14.41
C ASP A 12 8.73 -13.83 -15.59
N ARG A 13 9.30 -15.00 -15.96
CA ARG A 13 8.79 -15.85 -17.05
C ARG A 13 7.34 -16.32 -16.85
N ARG A 14 6.77 -16.21 -15.67
CA ARG A 14 5.37 -16.54 -15.35
C ARG A 14 4.39 -15.51 -15.92
N THR A 15 4.86 -14.32 -16.28
CA THR A 15 4.01 -13.23 -16.77
C THR A 15 3.58 -13.41 -18.23
N THR A 16 4.33 -14.16 -19.05
CA THR A 16 4.03 -14.38 -20.47
C THR A 16 2.78 -15.25 -20.71
N GLY A 17 2.36 -16.07 -19.76
CA GLY A 17 1.12 -16.86 -19.85
C GLY A 17 -0.15 -16.02 -19.60
N LEU A 18 -0.05 -14.97 -18.82
CA LEU A 18 -1.18 -14.09 -18.45
C LEU A 18 -1.65 -13.18 -19.59
N ILE A 19 -0.78 -12.88 -20.57
CA ILE A 19 -1.11 -11.97 -21.69
C ILE A 19 -2.12 -12.63 -22.64
N ARG A 20 -2.07 -13.92 -22.82
CA ARG A 20 -2.96 -14.64 -23.76
C ARG A 20 -4.42 -14.62 -23.34
N ASP A 21 -4.68 -14.53 -22.05
CA ASP A 21 -6.01 -14.61 -21.47
C ASP A 21 -6.45 -13.31 -20.80
N PHE A 22 -5.90 -12.18 -21.23
CA PHE A 22 -6.20 -10.88 -20.63
C PHE A 22 -7.70 -10.53 -20.68
N ALA A 23 -8.39 -10.89 -21.75
CA ALA A 23 -9.83 -10.73 -21.87
C ALA A 23 -10.59 -11.64 -20.88
N CYS A 24 -10.15 -12.88 -20.74
CA CYS A 24 -10.69 -13.82 -19.76
C CYS A 24 -10.45 -13.34 -18.32
N TRP A 25 -9.29 -12.77 -18.07
CA TRP A 25 -8.95 -12.23 -16.75
C TRP A 25 -9.79 -11.00 -16.39
N LYS A 26 -10.12 -10.16 -17.34
CA LYS A 26 -11.03 -9.02 -17.15
C LYS A 26 -12.44 -9.52 -16.81
N GLU A 27 -12.95 -10.51 -17.53
CA GLU A 27 -14.25 -11.11 -17.26
C GLU A 27 -14.29 -11.82 -15.90
N ILE A 28 -13.22 -12.51 -15.51
CA ILE A 28 -13.11 -13.15 -14.20
C ILE A 28 -13.10 -12.09 -13.08
N LYS A 29 -12.40 -10.97 -13.26
CA LYS A 29 -12.39 -9.87 -12.28
C LYS A 29 -13.74 -9.17 -12.17
N GLU A 30 -14.45 -9.02 -13.26
CA GLU A 30 -15.77 -8.38 -13.26
C GLU A 30 -16.88 -9.32 -12.74
N ALA A 31 -16.66 -10.63 -12.82
CA ALA A 31 -17.77 -11.58 -12.68
C ALA A 31 -18.02 -12.08 -11.27
N SER A 32 -17.13 -11.99 -10.28
CA SER A 32 -17.48 -12.82 -9.16
C SER A 32 -16.76 -12.71 -7.83
N PHE A 33 -15.66 -12.06 -7.74
CA PHE A 33 -14.82 -12.39 -6.59
C PHE A 33 -15.06 -11.57 -5.35
N PHE A 34 -15.83 -10.50 -5.44
CA PHE A 34 -15.93 -9.63 -4.28
C PHE A 34 -17.38 -9.38 -3.94
N ASP A 35 -17.85 -10.08 -2.94
CA ASP A 35 -19.06 -9.67 -2.25
C ASP A 35 -18.74 -8.34 -1.53
N THR A 36 -18.95 -7.24 -2.24
CA THR A 36 -18.73 -5.89 -1.71
C THR A 36 -19.71 -5.52 -0.59
N GLU A 37 -20.69 -6.37 -0.33
CA GLU A 37 -21.65 -6.19 0.76
C GLU A 37 -21.17 -6.80 2.07
N ASN A 38 -19.95 -7.35 2.10
CA ASN A 38 -19.32 -7.91 3.31
C ASN A 38 -20.17 -8.97 4.03
N ARG A 39 -20.80 -9.85 3.24
CA ARG A 39 -21.70 -10.88 3.76
C ARG A 39 -21.06 -12.23 4.00
N GLU A 40 -19.74 -12.33 3.88
CA GLU A 40 -19.04 -13.58 4.12
C GLU A 40 -19.25 -14.04 5.57
N LYS A 41 -19.57 -15.31 5.76
CA LYS A 41 -19.95 -15.91 7.04
C LYS A 41 -18.96 -15.63 8.19
N PHE A 42 -17.69 -15.51 7.89
CA PHE A 42 -16.62 -15.39 8.89
C PHE A 42 -15.95 -14.00 8.87
N ARG A 43 -16.50 -13.04 8.15
CA ARG A 43 -15.97 -11.67 8.19
C ARG A 43 -16.19 -11.08 9.59
N PRO A 44 -15.14 -10.53 10.22
CA PRO A 44 -15.29 -9.85 11.50
C PRO A 44 -16.23 -8.64 11.40
N GLU A 45 -17.05 -8.44 12.42
CA GLU A 45 -18.01 -7.32 12.43
C GLU A 45 -17.40 -5.99 12.85
N TYR A 46 -16.34 -6.01 13.67
CA TYR A 46 -15.74 -4.79 14.24
C TYR A 46 -14.21 -4.67 14.06
N HIS A 47 -13.53 -5.72 13.65
CA HIS A 47 -12.13 -5.62 13.26
C HIS A 47 -12.02 -5.05 11.84
N HIS A 48 -11.00 -4.22 11.61
CA HIS A 48 -10.69 -3.77 10.25
C HIS A 48 -10.37 -4.97 9.35
N THR A 49 -11.02 -5.01 8.19
CA THR A 49 -10.74 -5.97 7.12
C THR A 49 -10.79 -5.26 5.78
N PRO A 50 -9.98 -5.65 4.79
CA PRO A 50 -10.12 -5.13 3.44
C PRO A 50 -11.44 -5.61 2.82
N ALA A 51 -11.90 -4.94 1.77
CA ALA A 51 -13.08 -5.39 1.02
C ALA A 51 -12.85 -6.77 0.40
N TYR A 52 -11.62 -7.05 0.01
CA TYR A 52 -11.16 -8.33 -0.56
C TYR A 52 -9.64 -8.44 -0.48
N GLY A 53 -9.10 -9.62 -0.82
CA GLY A 53 -7.67 -9.86 -0.90
C GLY A 53 -7.02 -10.21 0.44
N TRP A 54 -5.70 -10.30 0.43
CA TRP A 54 -4.90 -10.58 1.62
C TRP A 54 -4.57 -9.29 2.38
N MET A 55 -4.60 -9.35 3.69
CA MET A 55 -4.15 -8.29 4.59
C MET A 55 -3.31 -8.88 5.72
N ASN A 56 -2.25 -8.17 6.13
CA ASN A 56 -1.50 -8.46 7.35
C ASN A 56 -1.22 -7.17 8.14
N ASP A 57 0.02 -6.75 8.31
CA ASP A 57 0.44 -5.71 9.24
C ASP A 57 -0.29 -4.37 9.06
N PRO A 58 -0.79 -3.75 10.15
CA PRO A 58 -1.16 -2.35 10.13
C PRO A 58 0.09 -1.48 9.99
N ASN A 59 0.00 -0.42 9.20
CA ASN A 59 1.08 0.49 8.89
C ASN A 59 0.65 1.94 9.06
N GLY A 60 1.59 2.79 9.40
CA GLY A 60 1.51 4.23 9.25
C GLY A 60 0.25 4.91 9.77
N MET A 61 -0.35 4.42 10.86
CA MET A 61 -1.58 5.00 11.39
C MET A 61 -1.33 6.40 11.96
N PHE A 62 -2.18 7.36 11.59
CA PHE A 62 -2.18 8.71 12.16
C PHE A 62 -3.59 9.31 12.20
N TYR A 63 -3.74 10.38 12.97
CA TYR A 63 -4.95 11.20 13.03
C TYR A 63 -4.69 12.58 12.47
N LYS A 64 -5.52 13.03 11.54
CA LYS A 64 -5.43 14.36 10.95
C LYS A 64 -6.80 14.87 10.53
N ASP A 65 -7.09 16.12 10.82
CA ASP A 65 -8.32 16.82 10.39
C ASP A 65 -9.62 16.05 10.66
N GLY A 66 -9.74 15.47 11.87
CA GLY A 66 -10.93 14.73 12.27
C GLY A 66 -11.02 13.29 11.75
N THR A 67 -9.98 12.80 11.09
CA THR A 67 -9.98 11.50 10.43
C THR A 67 -8.79 10.66 10.87
N TRP A 68 -9.05 9.41 11.23
CA TRP A 68 -8.04 8.37 11.38
C TRP A 68 -7.70 7.79 10.02
N HIS A 69 -6.41 7.67 9.74
CA HIS A 69 -5.86 7.03 8.57
C HIS A 69 -5.13 5.77 9.01
N LEU A 70 -5.43 4.65 8.38
CA LEU A 70 -4.77 3.38 8.57
C LEU A 70 -4.29 2.88 7.22
N TYR A 71 -3.00 2.60 7.13
CA TYR A 71 -2.45 1.82 6.02
C TYR A 71 -2.21 0.40 6.48
N TYR A 72 -2.07 -0.52 5.54
CA TYR A 72 -1.84 -1.93 5.86
C TYR A 72 -1.23 -2.66 4.68
N GLN A 73 -0.49 -3.72 4.99
CA GLN A 73 0.03 -4.66 4.00
C GLN A 73 -1.12 -5.31 3.26
N TYR A 74 -1.07 -5.31 1.94
CA TYR A 74 -2.19 -5.70 1.11
C TYR A 74 -1.74 -6.40 -0.17
N ASN A 75 -2.39 -7.51 -0.52
CA ASN A 75 -2.34 -8.09 -1.85
C ASN A 75 -3.72 -7.92 -2.51
N PRO A 76 -3.86 -7.03 -3.50
CA PRO A 76 -5.13 -6.79 -4.18
C PRO A 76 -5.51 -7.89 -5.17
N TYR A 77 -4.62 -8.85 -5.45
CA TYR A 77 -4.81 -9.81 -6.54
C TYR A 77 -5.17 -11.21 -6.06
N GLY A 78 -5.15 -11.46 -4.76
CA GLY A 78 -5.46 -12.78 -4.22
C GLY A 78 -5.48 -12.85 -2.70
N SER A 79 -5.76 -14.05 -2.18
CA SER A 79 -5.86 -14.34 -0.75
C SER A 79 -4.59 -14.98 -0.17
N GLN A 80 -3.46 -14.80 -0.85
CA GLN A 80 -2.16 -15.28 -0.41
C GLN A 80 -1.23 -14.09 -0.14
N TRP A 81 -0.24 -14.31 0.71
CA TRP A 81 0.81 -13.32 0.97
C TRP A 81 1.72 -13.19 -0.25
N GLU A 82 1.54 -12.16 -1.02
CA GLU A 82 2.36 -11.75 -2.17
C GLU A 82 2.01 -10.31 -2.59
N ASN A 83 2.75 -9.76 -3.54
CA ASN A 83 2.48 -8.45 -4.16
C ASN A 83 2.29 -7.31 -3.16
N MET A 84 3.03 -7.35 -2.05
CA MET A 84 2.83 -6.41 -0.95
C MET A 84 2.85 -4.96 -1.39
N THR A 85 1.73 -4.31 -1.12
CA THR A 85 1.47 -2.89 -1.34
C THR A 85 0.87 -2.31 -0.06
N TRP A 86 0.90 -1.00 0.14
CA TRP A 86 0.10 -0.39 1.19
C TRP A 86 -1.27 -0.03 0.64
N ALA A 87 -2.31 -0.60 1.22
CA ALA A 87 -3.67 -0.10 1.06
C ALA A 87 -3.99 0.91 2.16
N HIS A 88 -5.06 1.67 1.98
CA HIS A 88 -5.48 2.76 2.83
C HIS A 88 -6.95 2.63 3.21
N SER A 89 -7.25 2.85 4.47
CA SER A 89 -8.59 3.01 5.00
C SER A 89 -8.68 4.23 5.91
N THR A 90 -9.87 4.83 5.98
CA THR A 90 -10.15 5.98 6.83
C THR A 90 -11.32 5.72 7.75
N SER A 91 -11.29 6.34 8.94
CA SER A 91 -12.38 6.26 9.91
C SER A 91 -12.48 7.52 10.75
N PRO A 92 -13.68 8.01 11.08
CA PRO A 92 -13.84 9.09 12.05
C PRO A 92 -13.62 8.65 13.51
N ALA A 93 -13.78 7.36 13.81
CA ALA A 93 -13.87 6.87 15.20
C ALA A 93 -13.22 5.49 15.44
N LEU A 94 -12.35 4.99 14.53
CA LEU A 94 -11.64 3.70 14.62
C LEU A 94 -12.54 2.45 14.60
N ILE A 95 -13.84 2.58 14.35
CA ILE A 95 -14.79 1.46 14.35
C ILE A 95 -15.26 1.18 12.92
N HIS A 96 -15.77 2.19 12.26
CA HIS A 96 -16.26 2.07 10.89
C HIS A 96 -15.20 2.59 9.91
N TRP A 97 -14.67 1.69 9.10
CA TRP A 97 -13.60 1.99 8.15
C TRP A 97 -14.13 2.06 6.73
N GLN A 98 -13.63 3.04 5.99
CA GLN A 98 -13.86 3.18 4.56
C GLN A 98 -12.56 2.87 3.81
N HIS A 99 -12.60 1.87 2.95
CA HIS A 99 -11.48 1.51 2.09
C HIS A 99 -11.28 2.59 1.02
N GLN A 100 -10.05 3.07 0.89
CA GLN A 100 -9.66 4.15 -0.03
C GLN A 100 -8.86 3.63 -1.25
N GLY A 101 -8.50 2.37 -1.26
CA GLY A 101 -7.67 1.75 -2.30
C GLY A 101 -6.20 1.67 -1.95
N GLU A 102 -5.36 1.46 -2.96
CA GLU A 102 -3.92 1.33 -2.82
C GLU A 102 -3.26 2.71 -2.69
N ALA A 103 -2.40 2.88 -1.68
CA ALA A 103 -1.70 4.13 -1.38
C ALA A 103 -0.25 4.15 -1.88
N ILE A 104 0.51 3.08 -1.60
CA ILE A 104 1.91 2.96 -2.03
C ILE A 104 2.10 1.61 -2.73
N ARG A 105 2.40 1.65 -4.02
CA ARG A 105 2.58 0.46 -4.87
C ARG A 105 4.04 0.05 -5.00
N PRO A 106 4.32 -1.22 -5.34
CA PRO A 106 5.66 -1.67 -5.74
C PRO A 106 6.28 -0.84 -6.87
N ASP A 107 7.60 -0.85 -6.95
CA ASP A 107 8.39 -0.27 -8.03
C ASP A 107 9.66 -1.11 -8.30
N ALA A 108 10.64 -0.52 -8.98
CA ALA A 108 11.91 -1.19 -9.29
C ALA A 108 12.73 -1.58 -8.04
N LEU A 109 12.48 -0.96 -6.88
CA LEU A 109 13.12 -1.30 -5.61
C LEU A 109 12.48 -2.51 -4.92
N GLY A 110 11.34 -2.99 -5.41
CA GLY A 110 10.63 -4.16 -4.90
C GLY A 110 9.24 -3.88 -4.38
N THR A 111 8.70 -4.84 -3.63
CA THR A 111 7.41 -4.72 -2.95
C THR A 111 7.52 -3.80 -1.74
N VAL A 112 6.38 -3.31 -1.27
CA VAL A 112 6.29 -2.32 -0.19
C VAL A 112 5.98 -3.05 1.11
N PHE A 113 6.99 -3.20 1.97
CA PHE A 113 6.85 -3.80 3.29
C PHE A 113 6.46 -2.77 4.34
N SER A 114 6.31 -3.23 5.57
CA SER A 114 5.78 -2.44 6.67
C SER A 114 6.62 -1.22 7.04
N GLY A 115 5.99 -0.30 7.76
CA GLY A 115 6.59 0.94 8.20
C GLY A 115 5.60 1.86 8.92
N SER A 116 5.96 3.13 9.01
CA SER A 116 5.23 4.13 9.80
C SER A 116 5.00 5.43 9.02
N CYS A 117 4.09 6.27 9.50
CA CYS A 117 3.88 7.63 8.98
C CYS A 117 4.04 8.66 10.09
N VAL A 118 4.49 9.84 9.70
CA VAL A 118 4.46 11.05 10.54
C VAL A 118 3.82 12.20 9.77
N VAL A 119 3.19 13.13 10.49
CA VAL A 119 2.72 14.40 9.93
C VAL A 119 3.79 15.45 10.17
N ASP A 120 4.41 15.95 9.12
CA ASP A 120 5.45 16.98 9.17
C ASP A 120 4.83 18.38 9.27
N LYS A 121 4.53 18.79 10.50
CA LYS A 121 3.89 20.09 10.77
C LYS A 121 4.75 21.28 10.44
N GLU A 122 6.05 21.14 10.62
CA GLU A 122 7.01 22.24 10.46
C GLU A 122 7.71 22.25 9.11
N ASN A 123 7.33 21.34 8.22
CA ASN A 123 8.00 21.17 6.92
C ASN A 123 9.50 20.84 7.05
N THR A 124 9.86 20.06 8.04
CA THR A 124 11.25 19.66 8.32
C THR A 124 11.86 18.88 7.16
N ALA A 125 11.06 18.01 6.54
CA ALA A 125 11.48 17.19 5.40
C ALA A 125 11.47 17.96 4.05
N GLY A 126 10.91 19.17 4.03
CA GLY A 126 10.85 19.99 2.81
C GLY A 126 9.79 19.57 1.79
N PHE A 127 8.86 18.67 2.13
CA PHE A 127 7.81 18.19 1.23
C PHE A 127 6.53 19.02 1.25
N GLY A 128 6.45 19.99 2.14
CA GLY A 128 5.32 20.87 2.36
C GLY A 128 4.83 20.81 3.81
N LYS A 129 4.24 21.92 4.26
CA LYS A 129 3.67 22.00 5.61
C LYS A 129 2.53 20.98 5.74
N ASP A 130 2.47 20.31 6.89
CA ASP A 130 1.50 19.25 7.19
C ASP A 130 1.53 18.06 6.20
N ALA A 131 2.64 17.87 5.48
CA ALA A 131 2.82 16.69 4.64
C ALA A 131 2.81 15.42 5.49
N VAL A 132 2.16 14.39 5.01
CA VAL A 132 2.28 13.05 5.58
C VAL A 132 3.48 12.38 4.95
N VAL A 133 4.43 11.97 5.77
CA VAL A 133 5.65 11.29 5.33
C VAL A 133 5.59 9.84 5.79
N ALA A 134 5.58 8.91 4.83
CA ALA A 134 5.62 7.49 5.05
C ALA A 134 7.08 6.99 4.96
N PHE A 135 7.50 6.24 5.94
CA PHE A 135 8.76 5.50 5.95
C PHE A 135 8.42 4.02 5.83
N TYR A 136 8.95 3.35 4.82
CA TYR A 136 8.62 1.97 4.53
C TYR A 136 9.84 1.20 4.02
N THR A 137 9.75 -0.12 4.04
CA THR A 137 10.80 -0.96 3.48
C THR A 137 10.47 -1.29 2.02
N SER A 138 11.41 -1.01 1.13
CA SER A 138 11.43 -1.57 -0.22
C SER A 138 12.07 -2.94 -0.19
N ALA A 139 11.32 -3.99 -0.52
CA ALA A 139 11.75 -5.38 -0.44
C ALA A 139 11.94 -5.98 -1.84
N GLY A 140 13.15 -5.84 -2.35
CA GLY A 140 13.59 -6.40 -3.63
C GLY A 140 14.77 -7.33 -3.46
N ALA A 141 15.86 -7.06 -4.16
CA ALA A 141 17.12 -7.81 -4.02
C ALA A 141 17.74 -7.66 -2.61
N ALA A 142 17.47 -6.53 -1.96
CA ALA A 142 17.77 -6.27 -0.56
C ALA A 142 16.57 -5.56 0.08
N GLN A 143 16.54 -5.54 1.42
CA GLN A 143 15.58 -4.74 2.17
C GLN A 143 16.23 -3.39 2.49
N THR A 144 15.62 -2.30 1.99
CA THR A 144 16.13 -0.94 2.15
C THR A 144 15.01 -0.02 2.61
N GLN A 145 15.33 1.08 3.30
CA GLN A 145 14.32 2.00 3.76
C GLN A 145 14.08 3.11 2.74
N SER A 146 12.83 3.37 2.48
CA SER A 146 12.35 4.33 1.49
C SER A 146 11.35 5.30 2.10
N ILE A 147 11.18 6.44 1.45
CA ILE A 147 10.24 7.49 1.82
C ILE A 147 9.21 7.68 0.70
N ALA A 148 7.97 7.87 1.09
CA ALA A 148 6.94 8.47 0.26
C ALA A 148 6.25 9.59 1.03
N TYR A 149 5.72 10.58 0.33
CA TYR A 149 5.06 11.73 0.97
C TYR A 149 3.80 12.14 0.21
N CYS A 150 2.89 12.78 0.92
CA CYS A 150 1.71 13.39 0.32
C CYS A 150 1.32 14.69 1.01
N THR A 151 0.61 15.56 0.28
CA THR A 151 0.08 16.83 0.79
C THR A 151 -1.44 16.90 0.71
N ASP A 152 -2.09 15.80 0.37
CA ASP A 152 -3.54 15.67 0.16
C ASP A 152 -4.22 14.80 1.23
N ASN A 153 -3.78 14.93 2.47
CA ASN A 153 -4.31 14.20 3.63
C ASN A 153 -4.22 12.68 3.48
N GLY A 154 -3.06 12.17 3.05
CA GLY A 154 -2.80 10.73 3.05
C GLY A 154 -3.41 9.97 1.88
N ARG A 155 -3.91 10.63 0.84
CA ARG A 155 -4.59 9.97 -0.28
C ARG A 155 -3.62 9.50 -1.36
N THR A 156 -2.70 10.38 -1.77
CA THR A 156 -1.83 10.12 -2.93
C THR A 156 -0.38 10.30 -2.56
N PHE A 157 0.32 9.21 -2.34
CA PHE A 157 1.75 9.25 -2.05
C PHE A 157 2.59 9.37 -3.31
N ARG A 158 3.60 10.24 -3.22
CA ARG A 158 4.70 10.35 -4.18
C ARG A 158 5.95 9.74 -3.55
N LYS A 159 6.56 8.79 -4.21
CA LYS A 159 7.84 8.23 -3.76
C LYS A 159 8.94 9.28 -3.90
N TYR A 160 9.82 9.33 -2.91
CA TYR A 160 10.96 10.22 -2.94
C TYR A 160 11.93 9.80 -4.04
N VAL A 161 12.45 10.77 -4.79
CA VAL A 161 13.24 10.51 -5.99
C VAL A 161 14.58 9.85 -5.68
N ASP A 162 15.15 10.12 -4.50
CA ASP A 162 16.43 9.57 -4.07
C ASP A 162 16.30 8.31 -3.18
N ASN A 163 15.17 7.58 -3.31
CA ASN A 163 15.04 6.28 -2.67
C ASN A 163 16.03 5.26 -3.25
N PRO A 164 16.56 4.32 -2.42
CA PRO A 164 16.33 4.19 -0.98
C PRO A 164 17.15 5.21 -0.17
N VAL A 165 16.61 5.68 0.96
CA VAL A 165 17.27 6.67 1.82
C VAL A 165 18.20 6.03 2.86
N ILE A 166 17.97 4.77 3.22
CA ILE A 166 18.85 4.01 4.10
C ILE A 166 19.03 2.61 3.53
N THR A 167 20.28 2.16 3.48
CA THR A 167 20.66 0.81 3.07
C THR A 167 21.42 0.12 4.21
N SER A 168 21.37 -1.21 4.25
CA SER A 168 22.11 -2.01 5.22
C SER A 168 22.45 -3.39 4.65
N ASP A 169 23.56 -3.95 5.09
CA ASP A 169 23.94 -5.33 4.79
C ASP A 169 23.36 -6.32 5.82
N VAL A 170 22.63 -5.83 6.82
CA VAL A 170 21.99 -6.68 7.83
C VAL A 170 20.79 -7.38 7.21
N PRO A 171 20.68 -8.71 7.34
CA PRO A 171 19.50 -9.45 6.93
C PRO A 171 18.26 -8.96 7.66
N ASP A 172 17.10 -8.99 6.98
CA ASP A 172 15.81 -8.59 7.57
C ASP A 172 15.78 -7.14 8.08
N PHE A 173 16.47 -6.25 7.36
CA PHE A 173 16.49 -4.81 7.65
C PHE A 173 15.18 -4.15 7.20
N ARG A 174 14.15 -4.19 8.04
CA ARG A 174 12.80 -3.75 7.68
C ARG A 174 12.02 -3.11 8.84
N ASP A 175 10.82 -2.64 8.53
CA ASP A 175 9.80 -2.14 9.45
C ASP A 175 10.23 -0.85 10.19
N PRO A 176 10.59 0.23 9.46
CA PRO A 176 11.03 1.46 10.10
C PRO A 176 9.91 2.09 10.92
N ASN A 177 10.22 2.47 12.14
CA ASN A 177 9.33 3.24 13.00
C ASN A 177 9.93 4.62 13.28
N VAL A 178 9.22 5.67 12.89
CA VAL A 178 9.64 7.06 13.03
C VAL A 178 8.64 7.81 13.90
N LEU A 179 9.14 8.50 14.90
CA LEU A 179 8.37 9.31 15.82
C LEU A 179 8.98 10.72 15.88
N TRP A 180 8.15 11.70 16.16
CA TRP A 180 8.63 13.04 16.56
C TRP A 180 9.10 13.00 18.02
N ASP A 181 10.25 13.62 18.26
CA ASP A 181 10.79 13.86 19.60
C ASP A 181 10.41 15.27 20.09
#